data_5f5f0e90ec619aa7790aae1b775ca18d
#
_entry.id   5f5f0e90ec619aa7790aae1b775ca18d
#
_cell.length_a   1.000
_cell.length_b   1.000
_cell.length_c   1.000
_cell.angle_alpha   90.00
_cell.angle_beta   90.00
_cell.angle_gamma   90.00
#
_symmetry.space_group_name_H-M   'P 1'
#
loop_
_entity.id
_entity.type
_entity.pdbx_description
1 polymer ?
#
loop_
_entity_poly.entity_id
_entity_poly.type
_entity_poly.pdbx_seq_one_letter_code
_entity_poly.pdbx_strand_id
1 'polypeptide(L)'
;MGHHQGARHTPVRTGGGDTATASDHPGPARGATAPGGADLLHRAQHGDRLAFEHLYRRYVGNVQRYVIVRMRDWDRDAIPDLVQDTFCIALAELHAADPDVLGWLIGLAAKACTRHQWALRRYLRAAWTIGEVAERAATQQVPDSGNPAGACGSGPFAHALARLAPAERRAVQLRYLDGLARSMTAQLMGTTAHTVRTLERRALHQLRLSLTATDPTGAETPVSPAQPAARGARH
;
A
#
# COMPACT_ATOMS: atom_id res chain seq x y z
N MET A 1 4.52 72.23 -13.08
CA MET A 1 3.29 72.76 -13.66
C MET A 1 2.27 71.62 -13.58
N GLY A 2 1.23 71.63 -12.88
CA GLY A 2 0.33 72.45 -12.13
C GLY A 2 -0.53 71.41 -11.36
N HIS A 3 -0.70 71.52 -10.13
CA HIS A 3 -1.74 72.06 -9.25
C HIS A 3 -3.18 71.76 -9.65
N HIS A 4 -3.96 71.12 -8.74
CA HIS A 4 -5.23 71.50 -8.16
C HIS A 4 -5.66 70.38 -7.18
N GLN A 5 -5.64 70.53 -5.84
CA GLN A 5 -6.57 71.24 -4.93
C GLN A 5 -8.04 70.83 -5.28
N GLY A 6 -8.80 70.10 -4.43
CA GLY A 6 -9.27 70.42 -3.10
C GLY A 6 -10.78 70.18 -3.13
N ALA A 7 -11.32 69.60 -2.11
CA ALA A 7 -12.48 70.12 -1.41
C ALA A 7 -12.98 69.16 -0.30
N ARG A 8 -13.00 69.72 0.87
CA ARG A 8 -13.58 69.14 2.09
C ARG A 8 -15.07 69.42 2.13
N HIS A 9 -15.86 68.46 2.56
CA HIS A 9 -17.15 68.74 3.18
C HIS A 9 -17.46 67.73 4.28
N THR A 10 -17.45 68.17 5.49
CA THR A 10 -18.21 67.71 6.66
C THR A 10 -19.21 68.84 7.01
N PRO A 11 -20.17 68.69 7.95
CA PRO A 11 -21.01 67.54 8.39
C PRO A 11 -22.49 67.95 8.44
N VAL A 12 -23.40 67.00 8.64
CA VAL A 12 -24.69 67.32 9.32
C VAL A 12 -25.09 66.16 10.22
N ARG A 13 -25.29 66.54 11.48
CA ARG A 13 -25.73 65.74 12.61
C ARG A 13 -27.19 66.06 12.89
N THR A 14 -28.05 65.06 12.95
CA THR A 14 -29.37 65.05 13.65
C THR A 14 -29.67 63.53 13.85
N GLY A 15 -29.89 62.97 15.02
CA GLY A 15 -30.61 63.39 16.20
C GLY A 15 -31.91 62.58 16.31
N GLY A 16 -32.05 61.70 17.33
CA GLY A 16 -33.27 61.04 17.76
C GLY A 16 -33.30 59.57 17.41
N GLY A 17 -33.35 58.64 18.26
CA GLY A 17 -34.09 58.45 19.50
C GLY A 17 -34.71 57.03 19.44
N ASP A 18 -34.45 56.29 20.51
CA ASP A 18 -35.30 55.29 21.15
C ASP A 18 -35.30 53.81 20.77
N THR A 19 -34.92 53.13 21.83
CA THR A 19 -35.46 51.91 22.46
C THR A 19 -35.26 50.58 21.79
N ALA A 20 -34.35 49.84 22.42
CA ALA A 20 -34.56 48.55 23.06
C ALA A 20 -35.24 47.44 22.25
N THR A 21 -34.47 46.47 21.90
CA THR A 21 -34.74 45.11 22.39
C THR A 21 -33.47 44.27 22.18
N ALA A 22 -32.82 43.92 23.29
CA ALA A 22 -31.77 42.93 23.31
C ALA A 22 -32.39 41.58 22.97
N SER A 23 -32.25 41.15 21.74
CA SER A 23 -32.36 39.74 21.36
C SER A 23 -30.97 39.17 21.42
N ASP A 24 -30.68 38.64 22.60
CA ASP A 24 -29.51 37.78 22.86
C ASP A 24 -29.70 36.49 22.02
N HIS A 25 -29.33 36.57 20.76
CA HIS A 25 -29.08 35.38 19.95
C HIS A 25 -27.63 35.01 20.21
N PRO A 26 -27.34 33.84 20.84
CA PRO A 26 -25.99 33.36 20.84
C PRO A 26 -25.59 33.13 19.38
N GLY A 27 -24.76 34.01 18.87
CA GLY A 27 -24.14 33.87 17.57
C GLY A 27 -23.49 32.52 17.47
N PRO A 28 -23.48 31.88 16.28
CA PRO A 28 -22.83 30.57 16.12
C PRO A 28 -21.41 30.69 16.61
N ALA A 29 -21.07 29.82 17.56
CA ALA A 29 -19.75 29.73 18.16
C ALA A 29 -18.69 29.76 17.05
N ARG A 30 -17.96 30.86 16.98
CA ARG A 30 -16.85 31.05 16.04
C ARG A 30 -15.83 29.96 16.26
N GLY A 31 -15.71 29.06 15.27
CA GLY A 31 -14.48 28.35 15.00
C GLY A 31 -14.05 27.39 16.10
N ALA A 32 -14.70 26.27 16.25
CA ALA A 32 -14.02 25.08 16.71
C ALA A 32 -12.94 24.78 15.66
N THR A 33 -11.73 25.30 15.86
CA THR A 33 -10.57 24.94 15.05
C THR A 33 -10.48 23.42 15.10
N ALA A 34 -10.54 22.77 13.93
CA ALA A 34 -10.44 21.31 13.89
C ALA A 34 -9.21 20.87 14.71
N PRO A 35 -9.36 19.88 15.58
CA PRO A 35 -8.30 19.49 16.52
C PRO A 35 -7.00 19.20 15.76
N GLY A 36 -5.88 19.69 16.28
CA GLY A 36 -4.56 19.48 15.69
C GLY A 36 -4.19 18.00 15.68
N GLY A 37 -3.26 17.59 14.82
CA GLY A 37 -2.80 16.21 14.77
C GLY A 37 -2.25 15.72 16.13
N ALA A 38 -1.51 16.56 16.84
CA ALA A 38 -0.97 16.25 18.17
C ALA A 38 -2.08 16.09 19.23
N ASP A 39 -3.14 16.92 19.18
CA ASP A 39 -4.28 16.80 20.08
C ASP A 39 -5.06 15.50 19.83
N LEU A 40 -5.30 15.17 18.57
CA LEU A 40 -5.91 13.89 18.21
C LEU A 40 -5.06 12.70 18.67
N LEU A 41 -3.74 12.79 18.52
CA LEU A 41 -2.82 11.76 18.99
C LEU A 41 -2.92 11.58 20.50
N HIS A 42 -2.85 12.66 21.26
CA HIS A 42 -2.96 12.63 22.71
C HIS A 42 -4.28 11.98 23.17
N ARG A 43 -5.40 12.35 22.57
CA ARG A 43 -6.70 11.75 22.87
C ARG A 43 -6.75 10.25 22.52
N ALA A 44 -6.19 9.87 21.37
CA ALA A 44 -6.11 8.48 20.95
C ALA A 44 -5.26 7.63 21.92
N GLN A 45 -4.13 8.18 22.41
CA GLN A 45 -3.28 7.55 23.42
C GLN A 45 -4.01 7.31 24.75
N HIS A 46 -5.03 8.12 25.06
CA HIS A 46 -5.90 7.98 26.24
C HIS A 46 -7.17 7.13 25.96
N GLY A 47 -7.21 6.39 24.85
CA GLY A 47 -8.26 5.43 24.54
C GLY A 47 -9.44 5.97 23.74
N ASP A 48 -9.38 7.22 23.26
CA ASP A 48 -10.40 7.76 22.37
C ASP A 48 -10.27 7.20 20.94
N ARG A 49 -11.08 6.19 20.65
CA ARG A 49 -11.12 5.52 19.35
C ARG A 49 -11.49 6.47 18.20
N LEU A 50 -12.38 7.43 18.45
CA LEU A 50 -12.79 8.40 17.45
C LEU A 50 -11.64 9.33 17.09
N ALA A 51 -10.79 9.67 18.05
CA ALA A 51 -9.60 10.47 17.78
C ALA A 51 -8.63 9.73 16.83
N PHE A 52 -8.45 8.41 16.96
CA PHE A 52 -7.64 7.64 16.01
C PHE A 52 -8.29 7.58 14.62
N GLU A 53 -9.61 7.44 14.54
CA GLU A 53 -10.33 7.49 13.26
C GLU A 53 -10.14 8.85 12.55
N HIS A 54 -10.17 9.94 13.30
CA HIS A 54 -9.87 11.27 12.77
C HIS A 54 -8.42 11.40 12.30
N LEU A 55 -7.44 10.81 13.01
CA LEU A 55 -6.06 10.72 12.58
C LEU A 55 -5.95 9.94 11.26
N TYR A 56 -6.58 8.79 11.17
CA TYR A 56 -6.62 8.00 9.95
C TYR A 56 -7.13 8.82 8.77
N ARG A 57 -8.33 9.40 8.89
CA ARG A 57 -8.93 10.21 7.82
C ARG A 57 -8.05 11.39 7.40
N ARG A 58 -7.37 12.01 8.37
CA ARG A 58 -6.50 13.16 8.12
C ARG A 58 -5.23 12.80 7.37
N TYR A 59 -4.63 11.67 7.68
CA TYR A 59 -3.28 11.33 7.20
C TYR A 59 -3.21 10.20 6.18
N VAL A 60 -4.27 9.43 5.95
CA VAL A 60 -4.28 8.31 5.00
C VAL A 60 -3.84 8.73 3.60
N GLY A 61 -4.29 9.87 3.10
CA GLY A 61 -3.87 10.39 1.79
C GLY A 61 -2.37 10.74 1.71
N ASN A 62 -1.77 11.19 2.82
CA ASN A 62 -0.34 11.48 2.89
C ASN A 62 0.48 10.20 2.88
N VAL A 63 0.09 9.23 3.71
CA VAL A 63 0.72 7.90 3.77
C VAL A 63 0.59 7.19 2.42
N GLN A 64 -0.59 7.20 1.82
CA GLN A 64 -0.82 6.59 0.52
C GLN A 64 0.08 7.20 -0.58
N ARG A 65 0.18 8.53 -0.64
CA ARG A 65 1.08 9.21 -1.58
C ARG A 65 2.54 8.78 -1.39
N TYR A 66 3.00 8.70 -0.14
CA TYR A 66 4.34 8.23 0.16
C TYR A 66 4.56 6.80 -0.30
N VAL A 67 3.65 5.88 0.05
CA VAL A 67 3.73 4.47 -0.35
C VAL A 67 3.70 4.33 -1.87
N ILE A 68 2.82 5.06 -2.58
CA ILE A 68 2.78 5.08 -4.05
C ILE A 68 4.14 5.46 -4.64
N VAL A 69 4.77 6.53 -4.15
CA VAL A 69 6.08 6.97 -4.64
C VAL A 69 7.14 5.92 -4.33
N ARG A 70 7.14 5.35 -3.13
CA ARG A 70 8.11 4.38 -2.65
C ARG A 70 8.01 3.04 -3.37
N MET A 71 6.77 2.60 -3.68
CA MET A 71 6.46 1.32 -4.32
C MET A 71 6.26 1.43 -5.83
N ARG A 72 6.32 2.63 -6.40
CA ARG A 72 6.05 2.89 -7.82
C ARG A 72 6.80 1.95 -8.76
N ASP A 73 8.02 1.64 -8.41
CA ASP A 73 8.95 0.86 -9.21
C ASP A 73 9.13 -0.58 -8.69
N TRP A 74 8.33 -0.97 -7.71
CA TRP A 74 8.37 -2.29 -7.07
C TRP A 74 7.06 -3.04 -7.31
N ASP A 75 6.17 -2.95 -6.36
CA ASP A 75 4.95 -3.71 -6.28
C ASP A 75 3.77 -2.77 -6.03
N ARG A 76 3.04 -2.42 -7.09
CA ARG A 76 1.92 -1.49 -6.99
C ARG A 76 0.69 -2.11 -6.35
N ASP A 77 0.53 -3.41 -6.51
CA ASP A 77 -0.66 -4.09 -6.00
C ASP A 77 -0.59 -4.26 -4.48
N ALA A 78 0.62 -4.20 -3.90
CA ALA A 78 0.80 -4.18 -2.45
C ALA A 78 0.52 -2.82 -1.79
N ILE A 79 0.26 -1.75 -2.57
CA ILE A 79 0.08 -0.40 -2.01
C ILE A 79 -1.07 -0.32 -1.01
N PRO A 80 -2.27 -0.83 -1.28
CA PRO A 80 -3.37 -0.79 -0.31
C PRO A 80 -3.02 -1.50 0.99
N ASP A 81 -2.43 -2.69 0.91
CA ASP A 81 -2.05 -3.49 2.06
C ASP A 81 -0.97 -2.79 2.90
N LEU A 82 0.02 -2.18 2.26
CA LEU A 82 1.07 -1.43 2.96
C LEU A 82 0.54 -0.18 3.66
N VAL A 83 -0.46 0.49 3.09
CA VAL A 83 -1.15 1.60 3.76
C VAL A 83 -1.90 1.07 4.98
N GLN A 84 -2.66 -0.01 4.84
CA GLN A 84 -3.39 -0.63 5.93
C GLN A 84 -2.43 -1.10 7.03
N ASP A 85 -1.37 -1.83 6.70
CA ASP A 85 -0.33 -2.28 7.63
C ASP A 85 0.27 -1.12 8.42
N THR A 86 0.54 0.01 7.76
CA THR A 86 1.07 1.21 8.40
C THR A 86 0.16 1.67 9.54
N PHE A 87 -1.16 1.72 9.31
CA PHE A 87 -2.10 2.16 10.34
C PHE A 87 -2.38 1.09 11.40
N CYS A 88 -2.30 -0.20 11.06
CA CYS A 88 -2.35 -1.28 12.04
C CYS A 88 -1.15 -1.20 13.00
N ILE A 89 0.06 -0.97 12.47
CA ILE A 89 1.26 -0.77 13.30
C ILE A 89 1.12 0.51 14.12
N ALA A 90 0.64 1.60 13.52
CA ALA A 90 0.41 2.86 14.21
C ALA A 90 -0.55 2.69 15.41
N LEU A 91 -1.61 1.91 15.26
CA LEU A 91 -2.54 1.62 16.34
C LEU A 91 -1.87 0.80 17.46
N ALA A 92 -1.05 -0.18 17.11
CA ALA A 92 -0.33 -1.02 18.07
C ALA A 92 0.77 -0.24 18.82
N GLU A 93 1.46 0.66 18.13
CA GLU A 93 2.57 1.47 18.67
C GLU A 93 2.13 2.88 19.12
N LEU A 94 0.83 3.10 19.30
CA LEU A 94 0.26 4.43 19.57
C LEU A 94 0.86 5.11 20.81
N HIS A 95 1.22 4.34 21.83
CA HIS A 95 1.84 4.82 23.06
C HIS A 95 3.24 5.41 22.86
N ALA A 96 3.94 4.98 21.80
CA ALA A 96 5.29 5.43 21.45
C ALA A 96 5.30 6.43 20.28
N ALA A 97 4.13 6.97 19.93
CA ALA A 97 4.00 7.89 18.80
C ALA A 97 4.62 9.25 19.10
N ASP A 98 5.29 9.81 18.09
CA ASP A 98 5.89 11.15 18.13
C ASP A 98 4.81 12.23 17.97
N PRO A 99 4.91 13.40 18.65
CA PRO A 99 4.06 14.56 18.41
C PRO A 99 4.03 15.03 16.95
N ASP A 100 5.10 14.83 16.17
CA ASP A 100 5.07 14.93 14.72
C ASP A 100 4.39 13.69 14.11
N VAL A 101 3.07 13.68 14.20
CA VAL A 101 2.24 12.56 13.75
C VAL A 101 2.51 12.17 12.30
N LEU A 102 2.70 13.16 11.42
CA LEU A 102 2.95 12.87 9.99
C LEU A 102 4.32 12.23 9.80
N GLY A 103 5.38 12.78 10.39
CA GLY A 103 6.72 12.23 10.33
C GLY A 103 6.78 10.81 10.89
N TRP A 104 6.12 10.58 12.03
CA TRP A 104 6.00 9.26 12.63
C TRP A 104 5.30 8.25 11.71
N LEU A 105 4.12 8.58 11.16
CA LEU A 105 3.39 7.71 10.22
C LEU A 105 4.20 7.43 8.94
N ILE A 106 4.88 8.42 8.39
CA ILE A 106 5.77 8.22 7.23
C ILE A 106 6.94 7.30 7.60
N GLY A 107 7.49 7.42 8.81
CA GLY A 107 8.51 6.50 9.32
C GLY A 107 8.03 5.04 9.38
N LEU A 108 6.80 4.80 9.86
CA LEU A 108 6.17 3.49 9.87
C LEU A 108 5.95 2.96 8.44
N ALA A 109 5.43 3.80 7.55
CA ALA A 109 5.24 3.45 6.14
C ALA A 109 6.58 3.09 5.45
N ALA A 110 7.66 3.82 5.76
CA ALA A 110 8.99 3.51 5.25
C ALA A 110 9.47 2.13 5.70
N LYS A 111 9.28 1.79 6.98
CA LYS A 111 9.61 0.47 7.54
C LYS A 111 8.77 -0.63 6.89
N ALA A 112 7.46 -0.43 6.70
CA ALA A 112 6.57 -1.38 6.04
C ALA A 112 6.99 -1.64 4.58
N CYS A 113 7.21 -0.59 3.79
CA CYS A 113 7.70 -0.71 2.41
C CYS A 113 9.06 -1.44 2.32
N THR A 114 10.00 -1.09 3.20
CA THR A 114 11.32 -1.74 3.21
C THR A 114 11.20 -3.22 3.54
N ARG A 115 10.41 -3.60 4.54
CA ARG A 115 10.15 -4.99 4.91
C ARG A 115 9.56 -5.78 3.75
N HIS A 116 8.56 -5.21 3.07
CA HIS A 116 7.94 -5.82 1.90
C HIS A 116 8.96 -6.03 0.75
N GLN A 117 9.77 -5.02 0.44
CA GLN A 117 10.83 -5.13 -0.56
C GLN A 117 11.86 -6.23 -0.23
N TRP A 118 12.25 -6.35 1.05
CA TRP A 118 13.16 -7.40 1.51
C TRP A 118 12.52 -8.79 1.42
N ALA A 119 11.25 -8.93 1.82
CA ALA A 119 10.52 -10.18 1.73
C ALA A 119 10.39 -10.63 0.26
N LEU A 120 10.02 -9.72 -0.63
CA LEU A 120 9.92 -9.99 -2.06
C LEU A 120 11.27 -10.42 -2.66
N ARG A 121 12.36 -9.70 -2.34
CA ARG A 121 13.72 -10.08 -2.78
C ARG A 121 14.11 -11.47 -2.30
N ARG A 122 13.89 -11.76 -1.03
CA ARG A 122 14.22 -13.07 -0.44
C ARG A 122 13.42 -14.19 -1.10
N TYR A 123 12.13 -13.97 -1.30
CA TYR A 123 11.24 -14.92 -1.97
C TYR A 123 11.70 -15.21 -3.41
N LEU A 124 11.93 -14.16 -4.20
CA LEU A 124 12.39 -14.30 -5.59
C LEU A 124 13.77 -14.98 -5.67
N ARG A 125 14.68 -14.66 -4.76
CA ARG A 125 15.99 -15.30 -4.71
C ARG A 125 15.89 -16.80 -4.41
N ALA A 126 15.12 -17.18 -3.38
CA ALA A 126 14.91 -18.58 -3.03
C ALA A 126 14.28 -19.37 -4.18
N ALA A 127 13.26 -18.80 -4.81
CA ALA A 127 12.58 -19.41 -5.93
C ALA A 127 13.47 -19.55 -7.18
N TRP A 128 14.35 -18.56 -7.43
CA TRP A 128 15.34 -18.63 -8.49
C TRP A 128 16.33 -19.77 -8.27
N THR A 129 16.87 -19.92 -7.05
CA THR A 129 17.79 -21.00 -6.72
C THR A 129 17.16 -22.38 -6.96
N ILE A 130 15.90 -22.53 -6.59
CA ILE A 130 15.15 -23.80 -6.86
C ILE A 130 15.02 -24.02 -8.37
N GLY A 131 14.69 -22.98 -9.14
CA GLY A 131 14.59 -23.05 -10.59
C GLY A 131 15.90 -23.42 -11.28
N GLU A 132 17.04 -22.83 -10.86
CA GLU A 132 18.37 -23.18 -11.40
C GLU A 132 18.77 -24.62 -11.09
N VAL A 133 18.49 -25.10 -9.88
CA VAL A 133 18.77 -26.49 -9.49
C VAL A 133 17.95 -27.46 -10.34
N ALA A 134 16.67 -27.17 -10.55
CA ALA A 134 15.79 -27.98 -11.37
C ALA A 134 16.23 -28.01 -12.85
N GLU A 135 16.66 -26.88 -13.41
CA GLU A 135 17.14 -26.79 -14.80
C GLU A 135 18.46 -27.55 -14.97
N ARG A 136 19.40 -27.47 -14.01
CA ARG A 136 20.65 -28.25 -14.02
C ARG A 136 20.38 -29.75 -13.90
N ALA A 137 19.43 -30.14 -13.04
CA ALA A 137 19.03 -31.53 -12.91
C ALA A 137 18.39 -32.09 -14.20
N ALA A 138 17.54 -31.30 -14.86
CA ALA A 138 16.92 -31.65 -16.13
C ALA A 138 17.95 -31.76 -17.28
N THR A 139 19.01 -30.93 -17.26
CA THR A 139 20.07 -30.94 -18.29
C THR A 139 21.07 -32.08 -18.09
N GLN A 140 21.19 -32.61 -16.88
CA GLN A 140 22.08 -33.76 -16.53
C GLN A 140 21.39 -35.11 -16.76
N GLN A 141 20.07 -35.16 -16.93
CA GLN A 141 19.38 -36.38 -17.30
C GLN A 141 19.47 -36.58 -18.81
N VAL A 142 20.44 -37.42 -19.23
CA VAL A 142 20.44 -38.06 -20.54
C VAL A 142 19.06 -38.72 -20.72
N PRO A 143 18.37 -38.56 -21.87
CA PRO A 143 17.04 -39.11 -22.06
C PRO A 143 17.13 -40.63 -22.14
N ASP A 144 16.91 -41.31 -21.04
CA ASP A 144 16.57 -42.70 -21.04
C ASP A 144 15.03 -42.77 -21.10
N SER A 145 14.57 -43.51 -22.08
CA SER A 145 13.23 -43.60 -22.57
C SER A 145 12.22 -44.02 -21.50
N GLY A 146 11.20 -43.20 -21.28
CA GLY A 146 9.88 -43.72 -20.92
C GLY A 146 9.49 -43.70 -19.45
N ASN A 147 9.37 -42.51 -18.80
CA ASN A 147 8.36 -42.34 -17.76
C ASN A 147 8.02 -40.85 -17.53
N PRO A 148 6.82 -40.36 -17.82
CA PRO A 148 6.43 -38.97 -17.57
C PRO A 148 6.11 -38.66 -16.10
N ALA A 149 6.35 -39.60 -15.16
CA ALA A 149 6.02 -39.42 -13.73
C ALA A 149 7.15 -38.89 -12.83
N GLY A 150 8.29 -38.52 -13.39
CA GLY A 150 9.49 -38.18 -12.63
C GLY A 150 9.85 -36.67 -12.55
N ALA A 151 8.95 -35.75 -12.84
CA ALA A 151 9.21 -34.30 -12.68
C ALA A 151 9.03 -33.84 -11.22
N CYS A 152 9.78 -34.46 -10.31
CA CYS A 152 9.85 -34.03 -8.92
C CYS A 152 10.94 -32.95 -8.80
N GLY A 153 10.53 -31.66 -8.77
CA GLY A 153 11.49 -30.58 -8.49
C GLY A 153 11.14 -29.18 -8.99
N SER A 154 10.17 -29.05 -9.88
CA SER A 154 9.74 -27.73 -10.37
C SER A 154 8.57 -27.22 -9.55
N GLY A 155 8.84 -26.53 -8.46
CA GLY A 155 7.76 -25.85 -7.72
C GLY A 155 7.00 -24.88 -8.62
N PRO A 156 5.76 -24.54 -8.27
CA PRO A 156 4.89 -23.66 -9.07
C PRO A 156 5.57 -22.38 -9.54
N PHE A 157 6.47 -21.86 -8.73
CA PHE A 157 7.21 -20.64 -9.01
C PHE A 157 8.29 -20.82 -10.10
N ALA A 158 9.03 -21.94 -10.08
CA ALA A 158 10.02 -22.22 -11.11
C ALA A 158 9.36 -22.37 -12.49
N HIS A 159 8.20 -23.01 -12.53
CA HIS A 159 7.37 -23.08 -13.73
C HIS A 159 6.88 -21.69 -14.18
N ALA A 160 6.44 -20.87 -13.25
CA ALA A 160 6.02 -19.50 -13.55
C ALA A 160 7.17 -18.65 -14.11
N LEU A 161 8.36 -18.75 -13.53
CA LEU A 161 9.57 -18.06 -14.03
C LEU A 161 9.99 -18.57 -15.42
N ALA A 162 9.92 -19.88 -15.65
CA ALA A 162 10.26 -20.48 -16.94
C ALA A 162 9.33 -19.98 -18.06
N ARG A 163 8.09 -19.63 -17.73
CA ARG A 163 7.09 -19.09 -18.67
C ARG A 163 7.27 -17.62 -19.00
N LEU A 164 8.08 -16.88 -18.23
CA LEU A 164 8.37 -15.49 -18.55
C LEU A 164 9.17 -15.38 -19.85
N ALA A 165 8.89 -14.33 -20.62
CA ALA A 165 9.73 -13.98 -21.76
C ALA A 165 11.18 -13.76 -21.31
N PRO A 166 12.20 -14.11 -22.13
CA PRO A 166 13.61 -14.02 -21.74
C PRO A 166 14.02 -12.63 -21.23
N ALA A 167 13.52 -11.56 -21.85
CA ALA A 167 13.77 -10.18 -21.43
C ALA A 167 13.15 -9.86 -20.06
N GLU A 168 11.95 -10.35 -19.78
CA GLU A 168 11.23 -10.19 -18.51
C GLU A 168 11.97 -10.94 -17.40
N ARG A 169 12.36 -12.18 -17.65
CA ARG A 169 13.15 -13.00 -16.72
C ARG A 169 14.47 -12.31 -16.38
N ARG A 170 15.19 -11.81 -17.40
CA ARG A 170 16.45 -11.09 -17.22
C ARG A 170 16.28 -9.82 -16.41
N ALA A 171 15.23 -9.04 -16.66
CA ALA A 171 14.93 -7.84 -15.90
C ALA A 171 14.67 -8.16 -14.41
N VAL A 172 13.88 -9.20 -14.12
CA VAL A 172 13.61 -9.66 -12.74
C VAL A 172 14.91 -10.12 -12.07
N GLN A 173 15.75 -10.90 -12.74
CA GLN A 173 17.03 -11.34 -12.23
C GLN A 173 17.90 -10.16 -11.79
N LEU A 174 18.21 -9.26 -12.71
CA LEU A 174 19.10 -8.11 -12.45
C LEU A 174 18.55 -7.18 -11.36
N ARG A 175 17.24 -7.00 -11.33
CA ARG A 175 16.60 -6.09 -10.38
C ARG A 175 16.43 -6.65 -8.97
N TYR A 176 16.01 -7.91 -8.87
CA TYR A 176 15.57 -8.50 -7.61
C TYR A 176 16.57 -9.48 -7.01
N LEU A 177 17.33 -10.18 -7.83
CA LEU A 177 18.38 -11.10 -7.34
C LEU A 177 19.71 -10.36 -7.18
N ASP A 178 20.14 -9.68 -8.22
CA ASP A 178 21.42 -8.96 -8.22
C ASP A 178 21.31 -7.58 -7.54
N GLY A 179 20.08 -7.11 -7.27
CA GLY A 179 19.83 -5.88 -6.54
C GLY A 179 20.21 -4.60 -7.28
N LEU A 180 20.39 -4.67 -8.61
CA LEU A 180 20.86 -3.53 -9.40
C LEU A 180 19.81 -2.41 -9.49
N ALA A 181 20.27 -1.16 -9.56
CA ALA A 181 19.42 -0.03 -9.87
C ALA A 181 18.83 -0.15 -11.29
N ARG A 182 17.63 0.40 -11.52
CA ARG A 182 16.97 0.29 -12.83
C ARG A 182 17.80 0.88 -13.96
N SER A 183 18.50 1.98 -13.71
CA SER A 183 19.43 2.57 -14.68
C SER A 183 20.55 1.61 -15.09
N MET A 184 21.15 0.93 -14.11
CA MET A 184 22.20 -0.08 -14.35
C MET A 184 21.65 -1.29 -15.09
N THR A 185 20.46 -1.76 -14.70
CA THR A 185 19.76 -2.86 -15.40
C THR A 185 19.50 -2.47 -16.87
N ALA A 186 19.06 -1.25 -17.11
CA ALA A 186 18.83 -0.75 -18.46
C ALA A 186 20.10 -0.73 -19.31
N GLN A 187 21.22 -0.30 -18.73
CA GLN A 187 22.53 -0.32 -19.40
C GLN A 187 22.97 -1.76 -19.74
N LEU A 188 22.86 -2.68 -18.79
CA LEU A 188 23.23 -4.09 -18.98
C LEU A 188 22.34 -4.82 -19.99
N MET A 189 21.08 -4.41 -20.11
CA MET A 189 20.13 -4.96 -21.06
C MET A 189 20.13 -4.22 -22.42
N GLY A 190 20.95 -3.16 -22.59
CA GLY A 190 20.96 -2.35 -23.82
C GLY A 190 19.62 -1.66 -24.12
N THR A 191 18.89 -1.25 -23.08
CA THR A 191 17.54 -0.69 -23.18
C THR A 191 17.35 0.54 -22.30
N THR A 192 16.14 1.09 -22.25
CA THR A 192 15.83 2.26 -21.41
C THR A 192 15.30 1.83 -20.03
N ALA A 193 15.45 2.70 -19.02
CA ALA A 193 14.88 2.48 -17.69
C ALA A 193 13.33 2.35 -17.74
N HIS A 194 12.69 3.00 -18.71
CA HIS A 194 11.25 2.85 -18.93
C HIS A 194 10.89 1.45 -19.42
N THR A 195 11.67 0.91 -20.37
CA THR A 195 11.47 -0.46 -20.88
C THR A 195 11.68 -1.49 -19.76
N VAL A 196 12.74 -1.34 -18.95
CA VAL A 196 12.99 -2.22 -17.79
C VAL A 196 11.78 -2.20 -16.84
N ARG A 197 11.25 -1.01 -16.53
CA ARG A 197 10.05 -0.88 -15.68
C ARG A 197 8.84 -1.61 -16.26
N THR A 198 8.65 -1.54 -17.58
CA THR A 198 7.55 -2.23 -18.25
C THR A 198 7.72 -3.75 -18.18
N LEU A 199 8.95 -4.24 -18.40
CA LEU A 199 9.29 -5.66 -18.30
C LEU A 199 9.09 -6.18 -16.87
N GLU A 200 9.58 -5.45 -15.86
CA GLU A 200 9.37 -5.77 -14.43
C GLU A 200 7.87 -5.93 -14.11
N ARG A 201 7.08 -4.94 -14.49
CA ARG A 201 5.63 -4.96 -14.20
C ARG A 201 4.92 -6.12 -14.86
N ARG A 202 5.23 -6.42 -16.12
CA ARG A 202 4.66 -7.57 -16.84
C ARG A 202 5.07 -8.89 -16.20
N ALA A 203 6.36 -9.03 -15.89
CA ALA A 203 6.87 -10.23 -15.25
C ALA A 203 6.21 -10.49 -13.89
N LEU A 204 6.14 -9.49 -13.03
CA LEU A 204 5.50 -9.62 -11.71
C LEU A 204 4.01 -9.93 -11.81
N HIS A 205 3.32 -9.34 -12.76
CA HIS A 205 1.91 -9.65 -13.02
C HIS A 205 1.72 -11.10 -13.47
N GLN A 206 2.52 -11.58 -14.42
CA GLN A 206 2.45 -12.98 -14.89
C GLN A 206 2.80 -13.98 -13.78
N LEU A 207 3.82 -13.67 -12.96
CA LEU A 207 4.20 -14.49 -11.81
C LEU A 207 3.03 -14.63 -10.82
N ARG A 208 2.35 -13.52 -10.51
CA ARG A 208 1.17 -13.56 -9.64
C ARG A 208 0.07 -14.43 -10.19
N LEU A 209 -0.34 -14.18 -11.45
CA LEU A 209 -1.40 -14.97 -12.08
C LEU A 209 -1.06 -16.46 -12.09
N SER A 210 0.20 -16.81 -12.35
CA SER A 210 0.64 -18.20 -12.38
C SER A 210 0.61 -18.86 -11.00
N LEU A 211 0.91 -18.10 -9.95
CA LEU A 211 0.93 -18.60 -8.57
C LEU A 211 -0.47 -18.73 -7.99
N THR A 212 -1.35 -17.76 -8.27
CA THR A 212 -2.75 -17.83 -7.81
C THR A 212 -3.54 -18.92 -8.52
N ALA A 213 -3.21 -19.22 -9.78
CA ALA A 213 -3.85 -20.31 -10.53
C ALA A 213 -3.41 -21.70 -10.03
N THR A 214 -2.30 -21.79 -9.29
CA THR A 214 -1.76 -23.07 -8.80
C THR A 214 -2.19 -23.39 -7.37
N ASP A 215 -2.92 -22.50 -6.72
CA ASP A 215 -3.43 -22.68 -5.35
C ASP A 215 -4.95 -22.98 -5.36
N PRO A 216 -5.36 -24.24 -5.65
CA PRO A 216 -6.78 -24.61 -5.69
C PRO A 216 -7.37 -24.80 -4.28
N THR A 217 -6.60 -24.54 -3.21
CA THR A 217 -7.03 -24.83 -1.83
C THR A 217 -7.87 -23.68 -1.22
N GLY A 218 -8.17 -22.63 -1.99
CA GLY A 218 -9.09 -21.55 -1.59
C GLY A 218 -10.56 -21.76 -1.98
N ALA A 219 -10.94 -22.91 -2.54
CA ALA A 219 -12.34 -23.23 -2.78
C ALA A 219 -12.99 -23.60 -1.43
N GLU A 220 -13.76 -22.67 -0.88
CA GLU A 220 -14.71 -22.86 0.21
C GLU A 220 -15.43 -24.22 0.01
N THR A 221 -15.20 -25.13 0.95
CA THR A 221 -16.10 -26.26 1.12
C THR A 221 -17.48 -25.70 1.44
N PRO A 222 -18.51 -25.91 0.61
CA PRO A 222 -19.85 -25.51 1.00
C PRO A 222 -20.22 -26.32 2.23
N VAL A 223 -20.40 -25.62 3.35
CA VAL A 223 -21.00 -26.20 4.55
C VAL A 223 -22.38 -26.67 4.15
N SER A 224 -22.49 -27.98 3.98
CA SER A 224 -23.77 -28.65 3.76
C SER A 224 -24.66 -28.41 4.99
N PRO A 225 -25.87 -27.83 4.85
CA PRO A 225 -26.74 -27.66 6.00
C PRO A 225 -27.14 -29.03 6.53
N ALA A 226 -26.83 -29.29 7.80
CA ALA A 226 -27.23 -30.48 8.51
C ALA A 226 -28.75 -30.63 8.44
N GLN A 227 -29.21 -31.75 7.86
CA GLN A 227 -30.61 -32.16 7.87
C GLN A 227 -31.02 -32.41 9.32
N PRO A 228 -32.16 -31.89 9.78
CA PRO A 228 -32.69 -32.23 11.09
C PRO A 228 -33.20 -33.68 11.11
N ALA A 229 -32.64 -34.46 12.01
CA ALA A 229 -33.07 -35.84 12.23
C ALA A 229 -34.56 -35.88 12.58
N ALA A 230 -35.34 -36.61 11.77
CA ALA A 230 -36.72 -36.95 12.03
C ALA A 230 -36.81 -37.84 13.27
N ARG A 231 -37.41 -37.35 14.32
CA ARG A 231 -37.80 -38.16 15.49
C ARG A 231 -38.99 -39.04 15.09
N GLY A 232 -38.73 -40.32 14.95
CA GLY A 232 -39.75 -41.31 14.81
C GLY A 232 -40.63 -41.42 16.05
N ALA A 233 -41.94 -41.27 15.85
CA ALA A 233 -42.95 -41.62 16.81
C ALA A 233 -42.98 -43.14 16.99
N ARG A 234 -42.99 -43.62 18.23
CA ARG A 234 -43.37 -45.00 18.56
C ARG A 234 -44.77 -44.98 19.16
N HIS A 235 -45.60 -45.81 18.57
CA HIS A 235 -46.69 -46.43 19.28
C HIS A 235 -46.20 -47.62 20.10
#